data_4dc43c58717098fde55cf9479b7bc43e
#
_entry.id   4dc43c58717098fde55cf9479b7bc43e
#
_cell.length_a   1.000
_cell.length_b   1.000
_cell.length_c   1.000
_cell.angle_alpha   90.00
_cell.angle_beta   90.00
_cell.angle_gamma   90.00
#
_symmetry.space_group_name_H-M   'P 1'
#
loop_
_entity.id
_entity.type
_entity.pdbx_description
1 polymer ?
#
loop_
_entity_poly.entity_id
_entity_poly.type
_entity_poly.pdbx_seq_one_letter_code
_entity_poly.pdbx_strand_id
1 'polypeptide(L)'
;MICTNCVMDTTDTKITFDDKGVCDHCNTYYSDIEPNWNPNNKGLLEISKVADKIKKEGKGKEFDCIIGMSGGIDSSYLVYLAKEKLGLRPLVFHVDAGWNSQQAVHNIERIVDK
;
A
#
# COMPACT_ATOMS: atom_id res chain seq x y z
N MET A 1 -9.07 -11.65 27.59
CA MET A 1 -9.75 -10.33 27.47
C MET A 1 -9.87 -10.02 25.99
N ILE A 2 -11.00 -9.49 25.56
CA ILE A 2 -11.25 -9.04 24.18
C ILE A 2 -11.33 -7.52 24.21
N CYS A 3 -10.79 -6.85 23.21
CA CYS A 3 -10.88 -5.40 23.09
C CYS A 3 -12.32 -4.91 23.02
N THR A 4 -12.65 -3.83 23.72
CA THR A 4 -14.01 -3.25 23.72
C THR A 4 -14.35 -2.56 22.40
N ASN A 5 -13.38 -2.29 21.53
CA ASN A 5 -13.55 -1.55 20.27
C ASN A 5 -13.36 -2.42 19.02
N CYS A 6 -12.55 -3.48 19.07
CA CYS A 6 -12.30 -4.37 17.95
C CYS A 6 -12.28 -5.85 18.38
N VAL A 7 -11.90 -6.76 17.47
CA VAL A 7 -11.90 -8.21 17.71
C VAL A 7 -10.59 -8.75 18.29
N MET A 8 -9.57 -7.89 18.49
CA MET A 8 -8.28 -8.32 19.05
C MET A 8 -8.42 -8.72 20.50
N ASP A 9 -7.67 -9.74 20.91
CA ASP A 9 -7.72 -10.29 22.26
C ASP A 9 -6.35 -10.75 22.76
N THR A 10 -6.33 -11.32 23.94
CA THR A 10 -5.13 -11.83 24.62
C THR A 10 -4.46 -13.04 23.96
N THR A 11 -4.93 -13.52 22.80
CA THR A 11 -4.20 -14.48 21.97
C THR A 11 -2.99 -13.82 21.30
N ASP A 12 -3.05 -12.51 21.07
CA ASP A 12 -1.84 -11.72 20.83
C ASP A 12 -1.11 -11.51 22.16
N THR A 13 0.04 -12.18 22.32
CA THR A 13 0.81 -12.18 23.58
C THR A 13 1.44 -10.83 23.94
N LYS A 14 1.44 -9.87 23.01
CA LYS A 14 2.02 -8.53 23.21
C LYS A 14 0.97 -7.44 23.36
N ILE A 15 -0.33 -7.79 23.18
CA ILE A 15 -1.41 -6.81 23.27
C ILE A 15 -1.50 -6.19 24.68
N THR A 16 -1.71 -4.91 24.72
CA THR A 16 -2.00 -4.16 25.95
C THR A 16 -3.37 -3.49 25.86
N PHE A 17 -4.00 -3.24 26.99
CA PHE A 17 -5.29 -2.59 27.08
C PHE A 17 -5.22 -1.39 28.01
N ASP A 18 -5.89 -0.31 27.66
CA ASP A 18 -6.08 0.83 28.53
C ASP A 18 -7.16 0.57 29.59
N ASP A 19 -7.40 1.58 30.46
CA ASP A 19 -8.40 1.50 31.56
C ASP A 19 -9.83 1.31 31.07
N LYS A 20 -10.10 1.56 29.78
CA LYS A 20 -11.41 1.37 29.13
C LYS A 20 -11.51 0.00 28.43
N GLY A 21 -10.45 -0.80 28.46
CA GLY A 21 -10.37 -2.08 27.77
C GLY A 21 -10.15 -1.95 26.27
N VAL A 22 -9.72 -0.80 25.76
CA VAL A 22 -9.35 -0.58 24.35
C VAL A 22 -7.90 -1.00 24.17
N CYS A 23 -7.62 -1.80 23.13
CA CYS A 23 -6.27 -2.28 22.88
C CYS A 23 -5.35 -1.20 22.27
N ASP A 24 -4.05 -1.42 22.41
CA ASP A 24 -2.99 -0.57 21.86
C ASP A 24 -3.07 -0.42 20.34
N HIS A 25 -3.48 -1.45 19.60
CA HIS A 25 -3.72 -1.36 18.15
C HIS A 25 -4.80 -0.32 17.82
N CYS A 26 -5.91 -0.31 18.54
CA CYS A 26 -6.96 0.70 18.38
C CYS A 26 -6.48 2.09 18.79
N ASN A 27 -5.77 2.20 19.91
CA ASN A 27 -5.25 3.48 20.38
C ASN A 27 -4.26 4.07 19.37
N THR A 28 -3.35 3.26 18.82
CA THR A 28 -2.43 3.68 17.73
C THR A 28 -3.19 4.09 16.47
N TYR A 29 -4.24 3.33 16.11
CA TYR A 29 -5.05 3.70 14.95
C TYR A 29 -5.63 5.11 15.09
N TYR A 30 -6.27 5.42 16.22
CA TYR A 30 -6.92 6.72 16.42
C TYR A 30 -5.94 7.87 16.64
N SER A 31 -4.76 7.60 17.27
CA SER A 31 -3.77 8.65 17.51
C SER A 31 -2.92 8.98 16.30
N ASP A 32 -2.52 7.96 15.53
CA ASP A 32 -1.47 8.12 14.53
C ASP A 32 -1.94 7.85 13.10
N ILE A 33 -2.84 6.87 12.89
CA ILE A 33 -3.22 6.44 11.54
C ILE A 33 -4.39 7.26 11.01
N GLU A 34 -5.51 7.28 11.72
CA GLU A 34 -6.74 7.96 11.29
C GLU A 34 -6.54 9.44 10.97
N PRO A 35 -5.80 10.24 11.79
CA PRO A 35 -5.57 11.65 11.49
C PRO A 35 -4.77 11.89 10.20
N ASN A 36 -3.97 10.91 9.79
CA ASN A 36 -3.12 10.98 8.60
C ASN A 36 -3.72 10.26 7.38
N TRP A 37 -4.83 9.56 7.54
CA TRP A 37 -5.52 8.86 6.47
C TRP A 37 -6.57 9.75 5.81
N ASN A 38 -6.31 10.17 4.59
CA ASN A 38 -7.16 11.10 3.86
C ASN A 38 -7.74 10.44 2.59
N PRO A 39 -8.76 9.55 2.68
CA PRO A 39 -9.41 8.91 1.52
C PRO A 39 -10.43 9.85 0.84
N ASN A 40 -9.98 11.04 0.46
CA ASN A 40 -10.80 12.13 -0.07
C ASN A 40 -9.97 13.03 -1.00
N ASN A 41 -10.55 14.16 -1.42
CA ASN A 41 -9.89 15.13 -2.30
C ASN A 41 -8.55 15.66 -1.73
N LYS A 42 -8.39 15.75 -0.41
CA LYS A 42 -7.12 16.13 0.20
C LYS A 42 -6.04 15.09 -0.11
N GLY A 43 -6.34 13.79 0.06
CA GLY A 43 -5.42 12.71 -0.28
C GLY A 43 -5.09 12.66 -1.78
N LEU A 44 -6.07 12.94 -2.65
CA LEU A 44 -5.82 13.04 -4.10
C LEU A 44 -4.85 14.18 -4.43
N LEU A 45 -4.96 15.33 -3.78
CA LEU A 45 -4.03 16.43 -3.95
C LEU A 45 -2.63 16.09 -3.43
N GLU A 46 -2.55 15.39 -2.31
CA GLU A 46 -1.27 14.97 -1.73
C GLU A 46 -0.54 13.96 -2.63
N ILE A 47 -1.23 12.93 -3.10
CA ILE A 47 -0.61 11.94 -4.02
C ILE A 47 -0.22 12.56 -5.35
N SER A 48 -0.98 13.52 -5.87
CA SER A 48 -0.62 14.25 -7.09
C SER A 48 0.68 15.04 -6.93
N LYS A 49 0.87 15.71 -5.78
CA LYS A 49 2.14 16.40 -5.49
C LYS A 49 3.33 15.44 -5.41
N VAL A 50 3.12 14.25 -4.83
CA VAL A 50 4.14 13.21 -4.78
C VAL A 50 4.48 12.73 -6.19
N ALA A 51 3.48 12.48 -7.03
CA ALA A 51 3.68 12.08 -8.42
C ALA A 51 4.43 13.14 -9.23
N ASP A 52 4.10 14.42 -9.06
CA ASP A 52 4.79 15.51 -9.73
C ASP A 52 6.27 15.61 -9.31
N LYS A 53 6.56 15.39 -8.03
CA LYS A 53 7.93 15.32 -7.52
C LYS A 53 8.70 14.16 -8.17
N ILE A 54 8.12 12.97 -8.22
CA ILE A 54 8.70 11.78 -8.84
C ILE A 54 9.02 12.06 -10.33
N LYS A 55 8.05 12.61 -11.09
CA LYS A 55 8.24 12.97 -12.49
C LYS A 55 9.40 13.97 -12.69
N LYS A 56 9.48 14.96 -11.83
CA LYS A 56 10.54 15.98 -11.87
C LYS A 56 11.92 15.36 -11.64
N GLU A 57 12.06 14.50 -10.64
CA GLU A 57 13.30 13.81 -10.29
C GLU A 57 13.68 12.73 -11.32
N GLY A 58 12.69 12.13 -11.97
CA GLY A 58 12.86 11.13 -13.03
C GLY A 58 13.00 11.71 -14.44
N LYS A 59 13.05 13.03 -14.59
CA LYS A 59 13.16 13.66 -15.93
C LYS A 59 14.42 13.21 -16.66
N GLY A 60 14.24 12.73 -17.90
CA GLY A 60 15.33 12.24 -18.74
C GLY A 60 15.77 10.79 -18.44
N LYS A 61 15.16 10.13 -17.47
CA LYS A 61 15.39 8.69 -17.19
C LYS A 61 14.30 7.85 -17.87
N GLU A 62 14.61 6.60 -18.16
CA GLU A 62 13.65 5.63 -18.72
C GLU A 62 12.51 5.38 -17.74
N PHE A 63 12.84 5.14 -16.47
CA PHE A 63 11.90 4.96 -15.36
C PHE A 63 12.04 6.10 -14.35
N ASP A 64 10.95 6.48 -13.71
CA ASP A 64 10.93 7.52 -12.67
C ASP A 64 10.66 6.96 -11.25
N CYS A 65 10.16 5.75 -11.16
CA CYS A 65 9.97 5.04 -9.88
C CYS A 65 10.10 3.53 -10.05
N ILE A 66 10.13 2.82 -8.93
CA ILE A 66 10.16 1.36 -8.86
C ILE A 66 8.96 0.87 -8.05
N ILE A 67 8.29 -0.19 -8.51
CA ILE A 67 7.14 -0.80 -7.84
C ILE A 67 7.33 -2.31 -7.75
N GLY A 68 7.24 -2.86 -6.52
CA GLY A 68 7.18 -4.29 -6.29
C GLY A 68 5.78 -4.82 -6.60
N MET A 69 5.67 -5.90 -7.39
CA MET A 69 4.41 -6.51 -7.75
C MET A 69 4.38 -7.99 -7.39
N SER A 70 3.38 -8.38 -6.59
CA SER A 70 3.18 -9.79 -6.17
C SER A 70 2.24 -10.58 -7.08
N GLY A 71 1.57 -9.93 -8.03
CA GLY A 71 0.50 -10.52 -8.83
C GLY A 71 -0.86 -10.56 -8.12
N GLY A 72 -0.93 -10.08 -6.85
CA GLY A 72 -2.17 -9.84 -6.14
C GLY A 72 -2.85 -8.54 -6.57
N ILE A 73 -4.11 -8.35 -6.16
CA ILE A 73 -4.93 -7.23 -6.62
C ILE A 73 -4.36 -5.86 -6.22
N ASP A 74 -3.87 -5.72 -5.00
CA ASP A 74 -3.42 -4.43 -4.48
C ASP A 74 -2.18 -3.91 -5.22
N SER A 75 -1.15 -4.76 -5.37
CA SER A 75 0.08 -4.39 -6.09
C SER A 75 -0.18 -4.17 -7.59
N SER A 76 -1.08 -4.95 -8.19
CA SER A 76 -1.49 -4.80 -9.58
C SER A 76 -2.24 -3.48 -9.80
N TYR A 77 -3.14 -3.12 -8.88
CA TYR A 77 -3.86 -1.86 -8.93
C TYR A 77 -2.95 -0.67 -8.71
N LEU A 78 -1.93 -0.79 -7.85
CA LEU A 78 -0.92 0.25 -7.66
C LEU A 78 -0.15 0.55 -8.96
N VAL A 79 0.27 -0.48 -9.70
CA VAL A 79 0.92 -0.31 -11.01
C VAL A 79 0.00 0.40 -12.00
N TYR A 80 -1.27 -0.01 -12.08
CA TYR A 80 -2.27 0.66 -12.90
C TYR A 80 -2.45 2.13 -12.53
N LEU A 81 -2.58 2.45 -11.24
CA LEU A 81 -2.72 3.84 -10.77
C LEU A 81 -1.49 4.67 -11.13
N ALA A 82 -0.29 4.13 -10.87
CA ALA A 82 0.97 4.82 -11.16
C ALA A 82 1.07 5.18 -12.64
N LYS A 83 0.82 4.23 -13.53
CA LYS A 83 0.94 4.43 -14.98
C LYS A 83 -0.24 5.24 -15.55
N GLU A 84 -1.47 4.76 -15.38
CA GLU A 84 -2.64 5.26 -16.09
C GLU A 84 -3.27 6.51 -15.44
N LYS A 85 -3.16 6.65 -14.13
CA LYS A 85 -3.78 7.77 -13.41
C LYS A 85 -2.80 8.86 -13.05
N LEU A 86 -1.61 8.48 -12.62
CA LEU A 86 -0.58 9.42 -12.19
C LEU A 86 0.43 9.74 -13.30
N GLY A 87 0.45 8.98 -14.40
CA GLY A 87 1.34 9.20 -15.55
C GLY A 87 2.81 9.01 -15.21
N LEU A 88 3.11 8.09 -14.29
CA LEU A 88 4.46 7.68 -13.94
C LEU A 88 4.97 6.59 -14.90
N ARG A 89 6.27 6.38 -14.91
CA ARG A 89 6.94 5.32 -15.67
C ARG A 89 7.63 4.36 -14.72
N PRO A 90 6.87 3.46 -14.08
CA PRO A 90 7.41 2.55 -13.09
C PRO A 90 8.26 1.44 -13.72
N LEU A 91 9.43 1.16 -13.13
CA LEU A 91 10.08 -0.13 -13.27
C LEU A 91 9.40 -1.11 -12.31
N VAL A 92 8.72 -2.10 -12.85
CA VAL A 92 8.06 -3.14 -12.05
C VAL A 92 9.02 -4.28 -11.79
N PHE A 93 9.11 -4.76 -10.54
CA PHE A 93 9.90 -5.93 -10.19
C PHE A 93 9.09 -6.92 -9.37
N HIS A 94 9.46 -8.19 -9.47
CA HIS A 94 8.88 -9.29 -8.72
C HIS A 94 9.99 -10.17 -8.14
N VAL A 95 9.80 -10.62 -6.90
CA VAL A 95 10.71 -11.59 -6.27
C VAL A 95 10.04 -12.96 -6.29
N ASP A 96 10.58 -13.88 -7.06
CA ASP A 96 10.14 -15.27 -7.04
C ASP A 96 10.87 -16.02 -5.92
N ALA A 97 10.14 -16.30 -4.84
CA ALA A 97 10.65 -17.07 -3.70
C ALA A 97 10.29 -18.58 -3.78
N GLY A 98 9.79 -19.03 -4.92
CA GLY A 98 9.52 -20.45 -5.19
C GLY A 98 8.11 -20.93 -4.80
N TRP A 99 7.21 -20.03 -4.36
CA TRP A 99 5.82 -20.37 -3.98
C TRP A 99 4.76 -19.49 -4.65
N ASN A 100 5.08 -18.92 -5.80
CA ASN A 100 4.12 -18.16 -6.56
C ASN A 100 3.00 -19.04 -7.10
N SER A 101 1.73 -18.58 -6.98
CA SER A 101 0.64 -19.23 -7.69
C SER A 101 0.75 -18.95 -9.19
N GLN A 102 0.31 -19.90 -10.03
CA GLN A 102 0.24 -19.69 -11.49
C GLN A 102 -0.58 -18.46 -11.86
N GLN A 103 -1.66 -18.19 -11.11
CA GLN A 103 -2.48 -17.00 -11.32
C GLN A 103 -1.70 -15.70 -11.07
N ALA A 104 -0.87 -15.66 -10.03
CA ALA A 104 -0.06 -14.48 -9.73
C ALA A 104 0.96 -14.22 -10.85
N VAL A 105 1.66 -15.24 -11.33
CA VAL A 105 2.59 -15.13 -12.47
C VAL A 105 1.89 -14.61 -13.71
N HIS A 106 0.74 -15.18 -14.06
CA HIS A 106 -0.04 -14.76 -15.21
C HIS A 106 -0.54 -13.31 -15.11
N ASN A 107 -0.94 -12.86 -13.91
CA ASN A 107 -1.33 -11.48 -13.67
C ASN A 107 -0.15 -10.51 -13.90
N ILE A 108 1.04 -10.89 -13.43
CA ILE A 108 2.26 -10.08 -13.59
C ILE A 108 2.57 -9.91 -15.09
N GLU A 109 2.64 -11.00 -15.84
CA GLU A 109 2.90 -10.99 -17.28
C GLU A 109 1.91 -10.06 -18.02
N ARG A 110 0.61 -10.23 -17.77
CA ARG A 110 -0.44 -9.43 -18.41
C ARG A 110 -0.36 -7.93 -18.12
N ILE A 111 0.11 -7.55 -16.95
CA ILE A 111 0.21 -6.14 -16.54
C ILE A 111 1.45 -5.50 -17.13
N VAL A 112 2.57 -6.23 -17.15
CA VAL A 112 3.86 -5.72 -17.65
C VAL A 112 3.85 -5.58 -19.18
N ASP A 113 3.13 -6.45 -19.90
CA ASP A 113 3.01 -6.40 -21.37
C ASP A 113 2.16 -5.23 -21.89
N LYS A 114 1.52 -4.45 -21.05
CA LYS A 114 0.72 -3.26 -21.41
C LYS A 114 1.43 -1.96 -21.12
#